data_e3d137fedd83fd5a305ed926a0bf42cc
#
_entry.id   e3d137fedd83fd5a305ed926a0bf42cc
#
_cell.length_a   1.000
_cell.length_b   1.000
_cell.length_c   1.000
_cell.angle_alpha   90.00
_cell.angle_beta   90.00
_cell.angle_gamma   90.00
#
_symmetry.space_group_name_H-M   'P 1'
#
loop_
_entity.id
_entity.type
_entity.pdbx_description
1 polymer ?
#
loop_
_entity_poly.entity_id
_entity_poly.type
_entity_poly.pdbx_seq_one_letter_code
_entity_poly.pdbx_strand_id
1 'polypeptide(L)'
;MNNRNTEQQLRYLEEVCTCLHRAGFEAQPLEDSQLPVYWNGAQLCRITGKGSVFYRREDVSTPQAEEAVIRAEDIAARTLEYMTAMESAPQLKASGLEGDYRILADFNGTVLAGTHSKHGVQFVTWDWDYDRTGLSHGHYFMENYDGAKQDFAIRSGLIHKEQLFNPEQMTEIYRCCADSVDGDFFDLTAEQEKVIRSVQQQIEDCVPDLAERIRQQEDTLEQTM
;
A
#
# COMPACT_ATOMS: atom_id res chain seq x y z
N MET A 1 14.18 -18.50 24.04
CA MET A 1 14.06 -17.31 23.23
C MET A 1 14.07 -17.60 21.70
N ASN A 2 14.79 -18.61 21.21
CA ASN A 2 14.88 -18.89 19.75
C ASN A 2 13.57 -19.34 19.08
N ASN A 3 12.73 -20.14 19.77
CA ASN A 3 11.57 -20.79 19.14
C ASN A 3 10.44 -19.79 18.76
N ARG A 4 10.19 -18.79 19.61
CA ARG A 4 9.14 -17.78 19.38
C ARG A 4 9.47 -16.88 18.18
N ASN A 5 10.72 -16.49 18.03
CA ASN A 5 11.19 -15.67 16.92
C ASN A 5 11.08 -16.42 15.57
N THR A 6 11.35 -17.72 15.57
CA THR A 6 11.23 -18.58 14.39
C THR A 6 9.76 -18.74 13.98
N GLU A 7 8.84 -18.91 14.92
CA GLU A 7 7.41 -19.03 14.65
C GLU A 7 6.82 -17.74 14.08
N GLN A 8 7.22 -16.58 14.59
CA GLN A 8 6.82 -15.27 14.07
C GLN A 8 7.30 -15.06 12.64
N GLN A 9 8.56 -15.42 12.36
CA GLN A 9 9.11 -15.34 11.01
C GLN A 9 8.38 -16.25 10.00
N LEU A 10 7.97 -17.44 10.43
CA LEU A 10 7.19 -18.36 9.59
C LEU A 10 5.81 -17.79 9.28
N ARG A 11 5.09 -17.30 10.29
CA ARG A 11 3.77 -16.66 10.08
C ARG A 11 3.84 -15.45 9.15
N TYR A 12 4.89 -14.63 9.30
CA TYR A 12 5.15 -13.51 8.39
C TYR A 12 5.33 -14.01 6.95
N LEU A 13 6.17 -15.03 6.71
CA LEU A 13 6.42 -15.55 5.37
C LEU A 13 5.18 -16.23 4.76
N GLU A 14 4.35 -16.86 5.56
CA GLU A 14 3.04 -17.41 5.12
C GLU A 14 2.09 -16.29 4.68
N GLU A 15 2.04 -15.19 5.41
CA GLU A 15 1.22 -14.03 5.06
C GLU A 15 1.76 -13.34 3.81
N VAL A 16 3.07 -13.12 3.70
CA VAL A 16 3.71 -12.58 2.47
C VAL A 16 3.39 -13.46 1.26
N CYS A 17 3.50 -14.79 1.40
CA CYS A 17 3.16 -15.72 0.34
C CYS A 17 1.71 -15.53 -0.14
N THR A 18 0.77 -15.37 0.80
CA THR A 18 -0.64 -15.11 0.50
C THR A 18 -0.82 -13.79 -0.26
N CYS A 19 -0.15 -12.72 0.18
CA CYS A 19 -0.20 -11.40 -0.47
C CYS A 19 0.41 -11.42 -1.87
N LEU A 20 1.54 -12.10 -2.05
CA LEU A 20 2.22 -12.25 -3.33
C LEU A 20 1.36 -12.99 -4.36
N HIS A 21 0.72 -14.11 -3.96
CA HIS A 21 -0.17 -14.85 -4.84
C HIS A 21 -1.34 -13.98 -5.34
N ARG A 22 -1.93 -13.15 -4.48
CA ARG A 22 -2.98 -12.20 -4.88
C ARG A 22 -2.50 -11.13 -5.86
N ALA A 23 -1.24 -10.73 -5.71
CA ALA A 23 -0.61 -9.75 -6.60
C ALA A 23 -0.11 -10.35 -7.93
N GLY A 24 -0.37 -11.66 -8.16
CA GLY A 24 -0.02 -12.35 -9.41
C GLY A 24 1.40 -12.91 -9.45
N PHE A 25 2.09 -12.96 -8.30
CA PHE A 25 3.37 -13.66 -8.20
C PHE A 25 3.16 -15.14 -7.87
N GLU A 26 4.12 -15.96 -8.27
CA GLU A 26 4.23 -17.33 -7.81
C GLU A 26 5.23 -17.37 -6.65
N ALA A 27 4.83 -17.90 -5.50
CA ALA A 27 5.70 -18.11 -4.36
C ALA A 27 5.72 -19.60 -4.02
N GLN A 28 6.90 -20.13 -3.81
CA GLN A 28 7.10 -21.57 -3.55
C GLN A 28 7.26 -21.84 -2.04
N PRO A 29 7.16 -23.12 -1.62
CA PRO A 29 7.45 -23.50 -0.25
C PRO A 29 8.82 -22.97 0.21
N LEU A 30 8.92 -22.70 1.53
CA LEU A 30 10.13 -22.16 2.13
C LEU A 30 11.36 -23.05 1.88
N GLU A 31 12.42 -22.44 1.39
CA GLU A 31 13.74 -23.04 1.27
C GLU A 31 14.70 -22.31 2.21
N ASP A 32 15.38 -23.05 3.09
CA ASP A 32 16.35 -22.49 4.05
C ASP A 32 15.82 -21.28 4.84
N SER A 33 14.54 -21.31 5.26
CA SER A 33 13.85 -20.22 5.94
C SER A 33 13.69 -18.94 5.08
N GLN A 34 13.70 -19.06 3.77
CA GLN A 34 13.43 -18.01 2.80
C GLN A 34 12.26 -18.41 1.90
N LEU A 35 11.54 -17.42 1.41
CA LEU A 35 10.43 -17.58 0.46
C LEU A 35 10.93 -17.25 -0.95
N PRO A 36 11.10 -18.24 -1.85
CA PRO A 36 11.40 -17.99 -3.24
C PRO A 36 10.18 -17.40 -3.95
N VAL A 37 10.39 -16.33 -4.70
CA VAL A 37 9.36 -15.61 -5.47
C VAL A 37 9.70 -15.70 -6.94
N TYR A 38 8.68 -16.03 -7.75
CA TYR A 38 8.79 -16.15 -9.20
C TYR A 38 7.79 -15.21 -9.87
N TRP A 39 8.17 -14.74 -11.03
CA TRP A 39 7.35 -13.89 -11.88
C TRP A 39 7.53 -14.31 -13.34
N ASN A 40 6.42 -14.55 -14.05
CA ASN A 40 6.42 -15.07 -15.42
C ASN A 40 7.27 -16.35 -15.60
N GLY A 41 7.23 -17.25 -14.60
CA GLY A 41 7.95 -18.52 -14.63
C GLY A 41 9.46 -18.44 -14.35
N ALA A 42 10.03 -17.26 -14.11
CA ALA A 42 11.42 -17.04 -13.73
C ALA A 42 11.56 -16.66 -12.27
N GLN A 43 12.63 -17.11 -11.61
CA GLN A 43 12.91 -16.68 -10.24
C GLN A 43 13.24 -15.18 -10.24
N LEU A 44 12.52 -14.43 -9.40
CA LEU A 44 12.66 -12.99 -9.27
C LEU A 44 13.50 -12.59 -8.06
N CYS A 45 13.13 -13.10 -6.88
CA CYS A 45 13.80 -12.77 -5.64
C CYS A 45 13.57 -13.84 -4.58
N ARG A 46 14.15 -13.64 -3.39
CA ARG A 46 13.90 -14.42 -2.16
C ARG A 46 13.64 -13.48 -1.01
N ILE A 47 12.62 -13.77 -0.19
CA ILE A 47 12.25 -12.97 0.97
C ILE A 47 12.58 -13.73 2.24
N THR A 48 13.26 -13.08 3.18
CA THR A 48 13.60 -13.67 4.48
C THR A 48 12.51 -13.43 5.52
N GLY A 49 12.50 -14.21 6.59
CA GLY A 49 11.60 -14.00 7.72
C GLY A 49 11.80 -12.68 8.50
N LYS A 50 12.75 -11.84 8.07
CA LYS A 50 12.98 -10.49 8.59
C LYS A 50 12.58 -9.39 7.60
N GLY A 51 11.98 -9.76 6.46
CA GLY A 51 11.54 -8.82 5.45
C GLY A 51 12.62 -8.35 4.47
N SER A 52 13.85 -8.89 4.55
CA SER A 52 14.88 -8.55 3.57
C SER A 52 14.61 -9.30 2.26
N VAL A 53 14.72 -8.58 1.15
CA VAL A 53 14.56 -9.13 -0.20
C VAL A 53 15.92 -9.23 -0.87
N PHE A 54 16.23 -10.39 -1.45
CA PHE A 54 17.48 -10.68 -2.14
C PHE A 54 17.18 -11.12 -3.56
N TYR A 55 17.86 -10.54 -4.54
CA TYR A 55 17.80 -10.93 -5.95
C TYR A 55 19.16 -10.85 -6.58
N ARG A 56 19.35 -11.53 -7.69
CA ARG A 56 20.55 -11.44 -8.51
C ARG A 56 20.33 -10.38 -9.58
N ARG A 57 21.38 -9.66 -9.93
CA ARG A 57 21.30 -8.63 -10.98
C ARG A 57 20.85 -9.20 -12.34
N GLU A 58 21.17 -10.45 -12.60
CA GLU A 58 20.77 -11.18 -13.81
C GLU A 58 19.26 -11.48 -13.84
N ASP A 59 18.63 -11.71 -12.67
CA ASP A 59 17.20 -12.02 -12.55
C ASP A 59 16.33 -10.75 -12.72
N VAL A 60 16.94 -9.55 -12.65
CA VAL A 60 16.27 -8.23 -12.68
C VAL A 60 16.87 -7.39 -13.83
N SER A 61 17.08 -8.02 -14.98
CA SER A 61 17.78 -7.40 -16.11
C SER A 61 16.85 -6.61 -17.05
N THR A 62 15.53 -6.61 -16.83
CA THR A 62 14.55 -5.88 -17.64
C THR A 62 13.79 -4.88 -16.78
N PRO A 63 13.32 -3.74 -17.36
CA PRO A 63 12.52 -2.77 -16.63
C PRO A 63 11.27 -3.39 -15.96
N GLN A 64 10.63 -4.36 -16.61
CA GLN A 64 9.47 -5.06 -16.07
C GLN A 64 9.83 -5.94 -14.86
N ALA A 65 11.01 -6.57 -14.86
CA ALA A 65 11.49 -7.34 -13.72
C ALA A 65 11.91 -6.42 -12.56
N GLU A 66 12.50 -5.24 -12.84
CA GLU A 66 12.78 -4.21 -11.83
C GLU A 66 11.50 -3.74 -11.16
N GLU A 67 10.47 -3.41 -11.92
CA GLU A 67 9.15 -3.04 -11.38
C GLU A 67 8.52 -4.17 -10.56
N ALA A 68 8.62 -5.41 -11.03
CA ALA A 68 8.12 -6.57 -10.30
C ALA A 68 8.84 -6.79 -8.96
N VAL A 69 10.16 -6.59 -8.89
CA VAL A 69 10.91 -6.65 -7.62
C VAL A 69 10.45 -5.55 -6.67
N ILE A 70 10.32 -4.31 -7.12
CA ILE A 70 9.85 -3.20 -6.30
C ILE A 70 8.46 -3.52 -5.70
N ARG A 71 7.54 -4.04 -6.51
CA ARG A 71 6.23 -4.48 -6.01
C ARG A 71 6.32 -5.59 -4.98
N ALA A 72 7.22 -6.55 -5.16
CA ALA A 72 7.44 -7.63 -4.19
C ALA A 72 8.05 -7.10 -2.88
N GLU A 73 8.98 -6.13 -2.96
CA GLU A 73 9.55 -5.43 -1.80
C GLU A 73 8.49 -4.66 -1.02
N ASP A 74 7.61 -3.93 -1.70
CA ASP A 74 6.50 -3.18 -1.09
C ASP A 74 5.52 -4.11 -0.37
N ILE A 75 5.18 -5.25 -0.99
CA ILE A 75 4.33 -6.27 -0.36
C ILE A 75 5.00 -6.82 0.90
N ALA A 76 6.29 -7.18 0.83
CA ALA A 76 7.03 -7.71 1.95
C ALA A 76 7.13 -6.69 3.10
N ALA A 77 7.47 -5.44 2.81
CA ALA A 77 7.61 -4.36 3.78
C ALA A 77 6.27 -4.05 4.47
N ARG A 78 5.20 -3.88 3.71
CA ARG A 78 3.85 -3.64 4.24
C ARG A 78 3.35 -4.79 5.09
N THR A 79 3.58 -6.02 4.65
CA THR A 79 3.20 -7.22 5.42
C THR A 79 3.99 -7.28 6.75
N LEU A 80 5.27 -6.95 6.74
CA LEU A 80 6.07 -6.89 7.97
C LEU A 80 5.56 -5.82 8.95
N GLU A 81 5.18 -4.65 8.43
CA GLU A 81 4.62 -3.55 9.23
C GLU A 81 3.40 -4.01 10.02
N TYR A 82 2.36 -4.51 9.34
CA TYR A 82 1.13 -4.86 10.05
C TYR A 82 1.26 -6.16 10.87
N MET A 83 2.04 -7.15 10.42
CA MET A 83 2.27 -8.36 11.22
C MET A 83 2.99 -8.02 12.53
N THR A 84 3.99 -7.13 12.49
CA THR A 84 4.68 -6.64 13.69
C THR A 84 3.73 -5.88 14.61
N ALA A 85 2.87 -5.02 14.04
CA ALA A 85 1.86 -4.31 14.80
C ALA A 85 0.86 -5.28 15.46
N MET A 86 0.34 -6.26 14.71
CA MET A 86 -0.61 -7.28 15.19
C MET A 86 -0.08 -8.08 16.39
N GLU A 87 1.21 -8.39 16.42
CA GLU A 87 1.83 -9.18 17.50
C GLU A 87 1.79 -8.50 18.87
N SER A 88 1.98 -7.20 18.90
CA SER A 88 2.00 -6.39 20.12
C SER A 88 0.67 -5.71 20.43
N ALA A 89 -0.25 -5.69 19.46
CA ALA A 89 -1.52 -4.98 19.56
C ALA A 89 -2.42 -5.60 20.64
N PRO A 90 -3.08 -4.78 21.48
CA PRO A 90 -4.07 -5.27 22.43
C PRO A 90 -5.31 -5.78 21.70
N GLN A 91 -6.00 -6.73 22.36
CA GLN A 91 -7.26 -7.22 21.84
C GLN A 91 -8.33 -6.12 21.89
N LEU A 92 -9.05 -5.94 20.80
CA LEU A 92 -10.21 -5.05 20.71
C LEU A 92 -11.40 -5.73 21.42
N LYS A 93 -11.93 -5.09 22.45
CA LYS A 93 -13.08 -5.57 23.21
C LYS A 93 -14.21 -4.54 23.09
N ALA A 94 -15.33 -4.97 22.54
CA ALA A 94 -16.52 -4.15 22.42
C ALA A 94 -17.78 -5.01 22.53
N SER A 95 -18.88 -4.41 22.95
CA SER A 95 -20.17 -5.08 23.05
C SER A 95 -20.65 -5.50 21.65
N GLY A 96 -21.03 -6.77 21.51
CA GLY A 96 -21.51 -7.31 20.25
C GLY A 96 -20.42 -7.60 19.20
N LEU A 97 -19.14 -7.37 19.52
CA LEU A 97 -18.04 -7.72 18.62
C LEU A 97 -17.71 -9.22 18.75
N GLU A 98 -17.85 -9.94 17.65
CA GLU A 98 -17.41 -11.32 17.53
C GLU A 98 -16.07 -11.39 16.79
N GLY A 99 -15.16 -12.27 17.25
CA GLY A 99 -13.84 -12.47 16.63
C GLY A 99 -12.68 -11.89 17.44
N ASP A 100 -11.44 -12.28 17.04
CA ASP A 100 -10.21 -11.82 17.68
C ASP A 100 -9.59 -10.66 16.89
N TYR A 101 -10.13 -9.47 17.12
CA TYR A 101 -9.59 -8.25 16.54
C TYR A 101 -8.51 -7.63 17.43
N ARG A 102 -7.47 -7.09 16.79
CA ARG A 102 -6.36 -6.39 17.44
C ARG A 102 -6.41 -4.91 17.09
N ILE A 103 -6.21 -4.04 18.09
CA ILE A 103 -6.19 -2.58 17.90
C ILE A 103 -4.84 -2.19 17.31
N LEU A 104 -4.81 -1.83 16.03
CA LEU A 104 -3.60 -1.34 15.35
C LEU A 104 -3.37 0.14 15.58
N ALA A 105 -4.46 0.93 15.61
CA ALA A 105 -4.46 2.35 15.96
C ALA A 105 -5.79 2.75 16.58
N ASP A 106 -5.76 3.72 17.48
CA ASP A 106 -6.96 4.28 18.15
C ASP A 106 -6.70 5.77 18.40
N PHE A 107 -7.47 6.62 17.75
CA PHE A 107 -7.36 8.06 17.89
C PHE A 107 -8.71 8.75 17.62
N ASN A 108 -9.01 9.76 18.42
CA ASN A 108 -10.17 10.66 18.26
C ASN A 108 -11.50 9.94 18.00
N GLY A 109 -11.74 8.83 18.71
CA GLY A 109 -12.99 8.07 18.59
C GLY A 109 -13.05 7.08 17.43
N THR A 110 -12.01 7.00 16.60
CA THR A 110 -11.91 6.01 15.52
C THR A 110 -10.84 4.97 15.86
N VAL A 111 -11.10 3.70 15.56
CA VAL A 111 -10.18 2.58 15.74
C VAL A 111 -9.92 1.89 14.43
N LEU A 112 -8.65 1.61 14.14
CA LEU A 112 -8.19 0.69 13.09
C LEU A 112 -7.87 -0.65 13.76
N ALA A 113 -8.48 -1.71 13.27
CA ALA A 113 -8.26 -3.05 13.79
C ALA A 113 -7.92 -4.05 12.70
N GLY A 114 -7.18 -5.09 13.09
CA GLY A 114 -6.86 -6.23 12.25
C GLY A 114 -7.29 -7.55 12.88
N THR A 115 -7.64 -8.53 12.06
CA THR A 115 -7.96 -9.90 12.48
C THR A 115 -7.35 -10.93 11.53
N HIS A 116 -6.91 -12.06 12.06
CA HIS A 116 -6.48 -13.19 11.23
C HIS A 116 -7.68 -13.93 10.68
N SER A 117 -7.64 -14.25 9.40
CA SER A 117 -8.62 -15.10 8.74
C SER A 117 -7.93 -16.22 7.96
N LYS A 118 -8.72 -17.17 7.45
CA LYS A 118 -8.23 -18.23 6.53
C LYS A 118 -7.67 -17.67 5.21
N HIS A 119 -7.92 -16.41 4.93
CA HIS A 119 -7.46 -15.72 3.72
C HIS A 119 -6.40 -14.66 4.03
N GLY A 120 -5.69 -14.73 5.14
CA GLY A 120 -4.73 -13.72 5.60
C GLY A 120 -5.35 -12.71 6.55
N VAL A 121 -4.61 -11.66 6.87
CA VAL A 121 -5.07 -10.60 7.78
C VAL A 121 -6.11 -9.71 7.07
N GLN A 122 -7.16 -9.38 7.79
CA GLN A 122 -8.22 -8.48 7.34
C GLN A 122 -8.27 -7.24 8.23
N PHE A 123 -8.57 -6.11 7.64
CA PHE A 123 -8.57 -4.81 8.30
C PHE A 123 -9.95 -4.17 8.28
N VAL A 124 -10.23 -3.42 9.33
CA VAL A 124 -11.49 -2.70 9.49
C VAL A 124 -11.27 -1.44 10.32
N THR A 125 -12.01 -0.39 10.01
CA THR A 125 -12.11 0.79 10.86
C THR A 125 -13.50 0.90 11.43
N TRP A 126 -13.62 1.32 12.70
CA TRP A 126 -14.88 1.59 13.38
C TRP A 126 -14.80 2.91 14.12
N ASP A 127 -15.97 3.48 14.39
CA ASP A 127 -16.11 4.53 15.38
C ASP A 127 -16.53 3.92 16.72
N TRP A 128 -15.88 4.34 17.80
CA TRP A 128 -16.34 4.07 19.14
C TRP A 128 -17.66 4.79 19.43
N ASP A 129 -18.54 4.15 20.17
CA ASP A 129 -19.62 4.87 20.82
C ASP A 129 -19.06 5.83 21.90
N TYR A 130 -19.93 6.70 22.44
CA TYR A 130 -19.52 7.71 23.41
C TYR A 130 -18.85 7.11 24.65
N ASP A 131 -19.35 5.96 25.11
CA ASP A 131 -18.85 5.29 26.33
C ASP A 131 -17.68 4.33 26.03
N ARG A 132 -17.29 4.19 24.76
CA ARG A 132 -16.26 3.24 24.30
C ARG A 132 -16.55 1.78 24.66
N THR A 133 -17.83 1.44 24.73
CA THR A 133 -18.31 0.09 25.04
C THR A 133 -18.76 -0.66 23.79
N GLY A 134 -19.11 0.04 22.73
CA GLY A 134 -19.56 -0.49 21.44
C GLY A 134 -18.89 0.18 20.25
N LEU A 135 -19.09 -0.42 19.09
CA LEU A 135 -18.52 0.01 17.81
C LEU A 135 -19.65 0.25 16.82
N SER A 136 -19.47 1.26 15.97
CA SER A 136 -20.39 1.62 14.90
C SER A 136 -19.64 2.00 13.61
N HIS A 137 -20.39 2.16 12.50
CA HIS A 137 -19.88 2.64 11.22
C HIS A 137 -18.63 1.88 10.74
N GLY A 138 -18.70 0.56 10.71
CA GLY A 138 -17.59 -0.29 10.26
C GLY A 138 -17.33 -0.17 8.77
N HIS A 139 -16.09 0.16 8.39
CA HIS A 139 -15.59 0.07 7.01
C HIS A 139 -14.60 -1.09 6.90
N TYR A 140 -14.94 -2.07 6.07
CA TYR A 140 -14.20 -3.31 5.92
C TYR A 140 -13.31 -3.25 4.68
N PHE A 141 -12.00 -3.40 4.86
CA PHE A 141 -11.00 -3.26 3.81
C PHE A 141 -10.42 -4.60 3.33
N MET A 142 -10.90 -5.71 3.92
CA MET A 142 -10.30 -7.02 3.67
C MET A 142 -8.77 -6.96 3.87
N GLU A 143 -7.98 -7.31 2.87
CA GLU A 143 -6.50 -7.27 2.90
C GLU A 143 -5.90 -5.90 2.59
N ASN A 144 -6.69 -4.90 2.23
CA ASN A 144 -6.21 -3.57 1.85
C ASN A 144 -5.81 -2.74 3.09
N TYR A 145 -4.61 -3.00 3.59
CA TYR A 145 -4.06 -2.30 4.77
C TYR A 145 -3.88 -0.80 4.54
N ASP A 146 -3.40 -0.40 3.35
CA ASP A 146 -3.18 1.01 3.03
C ASP A 146 -4.50 1.77 2.94
N GLY A 147 -5.53 1.18 2.34
CA GLY A 147 -6.88 1.74 2.35
C GLY A 147 -7.45 1.90 3.76
N ALA A 148 -7.21 0.90 4.63
CA ALA A 148 -7.64 0.96 6.03
C ALA A 148 -6.90 2.05 6.82
N LYS A 149 -5.59 2.21 6.62
CA LYS A 149 -4.79 3.30 7.22
C LYS A 149 -5.29 4.68 6.76
N GLN A 150 -5.55 4.82 5.46
CA GLN A 150 -6.06 6.08 4.90
C GLN A 150 -7.44 6.43 5.45
N ASP A 151 -8.36 5.48 5.48
CA ASP A 151 -9.70 5.69 6.05
C ASP A 151 -9.63 6.05 7.54
N PHE A 152 -8.80 5.35 8.31
CA PHE A 152 -8.54 5.69 9.71
C PHE A 152 -8.01 7.12 9.85
N ALA A 153 -7.02 7.52 9.05
CA ALA A 153 -6.43 8.85 9.12
C ALA A 153 -7.45 9.96 8.81
N ILE A 154 -8.34 9.73 7.84
CA ILE A 154 -9.41 10.66 7.49
C ILE A 154 -10.45 10.73 8.62
N ARG A 155 -11.00 9.59 9.05
CA ARG A 155 -12.08 9.53 10.04
C ARG A 155 -11.66 10.03 11.42
N SER A 156 -10.42 9.75 11.79
CA SER A 156 -9.85 10.26 13.05
C SER A 156 -9.44 11.74 12.98
N GLY A 157 -9.52 12.38 11.81
CA GLY A 157 -9.17 13.79 11.62
C GLY A 157 -7.66 14.07 11.57
N LEU A 158 -6.81 13.03 11.41
CA LEU A 158 -5.37 13.20 11.21
C LEU A 158 -5.07 13.82 9.85
N ILE A 159 -5.89 13.53 8.84
CA ILE A 159 -5.80 14.09 7.48
C ILE A 159 -7.19 14.57 7.07
N HIS A 160 -7.29 15.78 6.53
CA HIS A 160 -8.53 16.26 5.92
C HIS A 160 -8.71 15.67 4.53
N LYS A 161 -9.91 15.14 4.26
CA LYS A 161 -10.22 14.51 2.97
C LYS A 161 -9.97 15.43 1.79
N GLU A 162 -10.21 16.71 1.95
CA GLU A 162 -10.03 17.77 0.95
C GLU A 162 -8.56 18.03 0.60
N GLN A 163 -7.61 17.49 1.38
CA GLN A 163 -6.17 17.56 1.11
C GLN A 163 -5.66 16.39 0.25
N LEU A 164 -6.55 15.44 -0.06
CA LEU A 164 -6.20 14.26 -0.84
C LEU A 164 -6.72 14.42 -2.28
N PHE A 165 -5.82 14.27 -3.22
CA PHE A 165 -6.15 14.15 -4.64
C PHE A 165 -6.15 12.67 -5.03
N ASN A 166 -7.14 12.26 -5.84
CA ASN A 166 -7.13 10.93 -6.44
C ASN A 166 -6.19 10.88 -7.67
N PRO A 167 -5.84 9.70 -8.19
CA PRO A 167 -4.94 9.58 -9.34
C PRO A 167 -5.41 10.34 -10.58
N GLU A 168 -6.72 10.41 -10.85
CA GLU A 168 -7.28 11.16 -11.96
C GLU A 168 -7.07 12.67 -11.80
N GLN A 169 -7.29 13.18 -10.58
CA GLN A 169 -7.06 14.60 -10.26
C GLN A 169 -5.56 14.94 -10.34
N MET A 170 -4.69 14.06 -9.86
CA MET A 170 -3.24 14.23 -9.95
C MET A 170 -2.78 14.25 -11.41
N THR A 171 -3.30 13.35 -12.26
CA THR A 171 -2.98 13.32 -13.69
C THR A 171 -3.38 14.63 -14.37
N GLU A 172 -4.55 15.18 -14.06
CA GLU A 172 -4.99 16.45 -14.63
C GLU A 172 -4.15 17.64 -14.13
N ILE A 173 -3.79 17.67 -12.84
CA ILE A 173 -2.87 18.67 -12.30
C ILE A 173 -1.50 18.58 -12.98
N TYR A 174 -0.98 17.37 -13.23
CA TYR A 174 0.28 17.16 -13.93
C TYR A 174 0.25 17.74 -15.34
N ARG A 175 -0.83 17.48 -16.09
CA ARG A 175 -1.02 18.04 -17.45
C ARG A 175 -1.07 19.55 -17.43
N CYS A 176 -1.86 20.16 -16.53
CA CYS A 176 -1.90 21.61 -16.37
C CYS A 176 -0.51 22.19 -16.03
N CYS A 177 0.28 21.48 -15.21
CA CYS A 177 1.66 21.86 -14.91
C CYS A 177 2.55 21.80 -16.16
N ALA A 178 2.45 20.72 -16.96
CA ALA A 178 3.20 20.57 -18.20
C ALA A 178 2.86 21.67 -19.22
N ASP A 179 1.57 21.88 -19.45
CA ASP A 179 1.08 22.93 -20.36
C ASP A 179 1.56 24.34 -19.93
N SER A 180 1.66 24.57 -18.62
CA SER A 180 2.13 25.86 -18.09
C SER A 180 3.63 26.08 -18.29
N VAL A 181 4.42 25.00 -18.28
CA VAL A 181 5.89 25.06 -18.43
C VAL A 181 6.30 25.03 -19.91
N ASP A 182 5.66 24.17 -20.70
CA ASP A 182 6.03 23.93 -22.11
C ASP A 182 5.27 24.83 -23.08
N GLY A 183 4.19 25.49 -22.62
CA GLY A 183 3.37 26.40 -23.44
C GLY A 183 3.88 27.83 -23.42
N ASP A 184 3.87 28.48 -24.56
CA ASP A 184 4.23 29.90 -24.72
C ASP A 184 3.18 30.90 -24.15
N PHE A 185 2.23 30.38 -23.33
CA PHE A 185 1.10 31.20 -22.85
C PHE A 185 1.39 31.99 -21.58
N PHE A 186 2.45 31.63 -20.82
CA PHE A 186 2.76 32.26 -19.56
C PHE A 186 4.27 32.60 -19.45
N ASP A 187 4.57 33.86 -19.17
CA ASP A 187 5.93 34.27 -18.79
C ASP A 187 6.22 33.83 -17.35
N LEU A 188 6.67 32.59 -17.16
CA LEU A 188 7.03 32.06 -15.86
C LEU A 188 8.39 32.60 -15.40
N THR A 189 8.49 33.01 -14.15
CA THR A 189 9.80 33.23 -13.52
C THR A 189 10.50 31.89 -13.25
N ALA A 190 11.82 31.88 -13.19
CA ALA A 190 12.61 30.69 -12.87
C ALA A 190 12.20 30.01 -11.52
N GLU A 191 11.76 30.82 -10.54
CA GLU A 191 11.25 30.28 -9.28
C GLU A 191 9.88 29.61 -9.44
N GLN A 192 8.98 30.19 -10.22
CA GLN A 192 7.67 29.58 -10.52
C GLN A 192 7.83 28.26 -11.28
N GLU A 193 8.69 28.25 -12.30
CA GLU A 193 8.99 27.02 -13.04
C GLU A 193 9.54 25.93 -12.13
N LYS A 194 10.47 26.26 -11.24
CA LYS A 194 11.02 25.31 -10.26
C LYS A 194 9.94 24.73 -9.34
N VAL A 195 9.00 25.55 -8.88
CA VAL A 195 7.89 25.08 -8.03
C VAL A 195 6.97 24.14 -8.80
N ILE A 196 6.61 24.51 -10.06
CA ILE A 196 5.75 23.67 -10.91
C ILE A 196 6.41 22.31 -11.19
N ARG A 197 7.70 22.30 -11.57
CA ARG A 197 8.45 21.04 -11.77
C ARG A 197 8.55 20.19 -10.49
N SER A 198 8.62 20.81 -9.32
CA SER A 198 8.58 20.12 -8.03
C SER A 198 7.23 19.43 -7.79
N VAL A 199 6.11 20.05 -8.20
CA VAL A 199 4.77 19.43 -8.14
C VAL A 199 4.68 18.25 -9.10
N GLN A 200 5.19 18.41 -10.33
CA GLN A 200 5.24 17.32 -11.31
C GLN A 200 6.00 16.11 -10.76
N GLN A 201 7.18 16.32 -10.19
CA GLN A 201 7.97 15.24 -9.59
C GLN A 201 7.22 14.52 -8.45
N GLN A 202 6.54 15.28 -7.58
CA GLN A 202 5.73 14.66 -6.52
C GLN A 202 4.59 13.80 -7.07
N ILE A 203 3.96 14.22 -8.17
CA ILE A 203 2.90 13.46 -8.81
C ILE A 203 3.47 12.19 -9.47
N GLU A 204 4.62 12.28 -10.14
CA GLU A 204 5.31 11.12 -10.72
C GLU A 204 5.65 10.07 -9.66
N ASP A 205 6.10 10.52 -8.48
CA ASP A 205 6.42 9.64 -7.36
C ASP A 205 5.16 8.99 -6.75
N CYS A 206 3.98 9.63 -6.84
CA CYS A 206 2.72 9.16 -6.25
C CYS A 206 1.82 8.35 -7.20
N VAL A 207 2.00 8.47 -8.52
CA VAL A 207 1.15 7.85 -9.54
C VAL A 207 1.99 7.00 -10.48
N PRO A 208 2.25 5.73 -10.15
CA PRO A 208 3.18 4.86 -10.90
C PRO A 208 2.79 4.65 -12.37
N ASP A 209 1.49 4.68 -12.69
CA ASP A 209 0.92 4.49 -14.02
C ASP A 209 0.59 5.82 -14.76
N LEU A 210 1.20 6.93 -14.32
CA LEU A 210 0.93 8.28 -14.82
C LEU A 210 1.05 8.39 -16.36
N ALA A 211 2.14 7.86 -16.91
CA ALA A 211 2.39 7.92 -18.36
C ALA A 211 1.33 7.16 -19.17
N GLU A 212 0.78 6.09 -18.65
CA GLU A 212 -0.31 5.34 -19.27
C GLU A 212 -1.62 6.11 -19.19
N ARG A 213 -1.94 6.71 -18.05
CA ARG A 213 -3.13 7.55 -17.85
C ARG A 213 -3.15 8.76 -18.78
N ILE A 214 -2.02 9.43 -18.96
CA ILE A 214 -1.90 10.56 -19.88
C ILE A 214 -2.23 10.11 -21.31
N ARG A 215 -1.64 9.02 -21.79
CA ARG A 215 -1.92 8.48 -23.13
C ARG A 215 -3.38 8.13 -23.33
N GLN A 216 -4.00 7.46 -22.35
CA GLN A 216 -5.43 7.09 -22.43
C GLN A 216 -6.35 8.31 -22.51
N GLN A 217 -6.00 9.41 -21.85
CA GLN A 217 -6.75 10.66 -21.93
C GLN A 217 -6.58 11.36 -23.30
N GLU A 218 -5.37 11.35 -23.86
CA GLU A 218 -5.07 11.89 -25.19
C GLU A 218 -5.84 11.13 -26.28
N ASP A 219 -5.80 9.79 -26.26
CA ASP A 219 -6.56 8.93 -27.19
C ASP A 219 -8.07 9.19 -27.11
N THR A 220 -8.59 9.47 -25.92
CA THR A 220 -10.03 9.76 -25.72
C THR A 220 -10.40 11.12 -26.28
N LEU A 221 -9.54 12.12 -26.18
CA LEU A 221 -9.75 13.46 -26.75
C LEU A 221 -9.72 13.43 -28.26
N GLU A 222 -8.80 12.68 -28.89
CA GLU A 222 -8.72 12.52 -30.34
C GLU A 222 -9.96 11.84 -30.95
N GLN A 223 -10.56 10.89 -30.22
CA GLN A 223 -11.79 10.18 -30.66
C GLN A 223 -13.05 11.05 -30.56
N THR A 224 -13.00 12.17 -29.82
CA THR A 224 -14.18 13.03 -29.57
C THR A 224 -14.17 14.29 -30.42
N MET A 225 -13.10 14.54 -31.15
CA MET A 225 -12.97 15.65 -32.11
C MET A 225 -13.29 15.21 -33.52
#